data_bd0a70a0a50f627de5ac4f76ae311426
#
_entry.id   bd0a70a0a50f627de5ac4f76ae311426
#
_cell.length_a   1.000
_cell.length_b   1.000
_cell.length_c   1.000
_cell.angle_alpha   90.00
_cell.angle_beta   90.00
_cell.angle_gamma   90.00
#
_symmetry.space_group_name_H-M   'P 1'
#
loop_
_entity.id
_entity.type
_entity.pdbx_description
1 polymer ?
#
loop_
_entity_poly.entity_id
_entity_poly.type
_entity_poly.pdbx_seq_one_letter_code
_entity_poly.pdbx_strand_id
1 'polypeptide(L)'
;MTTTTAATTHVAFDGRAFINGGRVAASDGQTFDCFSPVDGRLLTAVARCGERDIDAAVAAGRAAFEDRRWSGLSPAQRKRVMLKFADQLMTHADELALTETLDMGKPLKYARAVDVNSAANCIRWYGEAVDKVYDEIAPTGSNALALITREPVGVVGVIVPWNYPMIMAAWKIAPALAAGNSVVLKPSEKSPLTALRLAELALAAGIPPGVFSVVPGYGPEAGSPLALHMDVDCIAFTGSTRVGKQIHVMAGQSNLKRAWTELGGKSPNIVFADCPNLDRAVQAAVGSIFFNQGESCNAPSRLFVEESIKDVFLEKALALVPNYQPGNPLDKSTVMGAIVDQAQLDNVLRYIALGQSEGAKLLAGGQQALPVAGGCYVQPTIFDGVTNQMTIAREEIFGPVLSVLSFTDARDVVRQANQSIYGLQAGVWTSDLNKAHGVARALRVGTVHVNQYDEDDISVPFGGFKQSGVGRDKSLHAFDKYTEVKTTWLRIDSPV
;
A
#
# COMPACT_ATOMS: atom_id res chain seq x y z
N MET A 1 21.16 0.08 39.38
CA MET A 1 19.82 -0.45 39.00
C MET A 1 18.85 0.69 39.10
N THR A 2 18.63 1.39 38.01
CA THR A 2 17.59 2.43 37.87
C THR A 2 16.58 1.91 36.89
N THR A 3 15.47 1.40 37.43
CA THR A 3 14.26 1.02 36.69
C THR A 3 13.65 2.31 36.12
N THR A 4 13.92 2.57 34.84
CA THR A 4 13.18 3.58 34.09
C THR A 4 11.82 2.95 33.73
N THR A 5 10.82 3.26 34.54
CA THR A 5 9.41 3.02 34.21
C THR A 5 9.10 3.78 32.91
N ALA A 6 8.95 3.04 31.82
CA ALA A 6 8.41 3.58 30.58
C ALA A 6 7.00 4.13 30.88
N ALA A 7 6.83 5.43 30.84
CA ALA A 7 5.53 6.04 30.86
C ALA A 7 4.76 5.50 29.64
N THR A 8 3.81 4.62 29.87
CA THR A 8 2.83 4.15 28.89
C THR A 8 2.01 5.39 28.53
N THR A 9 2.36 6.03 27.43
CA THR A 9 1.58 7.14 26.89
C THR A 9 0.21 6.56 26.50
N HIS A 10 -0.79 6.78 27.30
CA HIS A 10 -2.19 6.45 26.96
C HIS A 10 -2.62 7.40 25.84
N VAL A 11 -2.55 6.96 24.60
CA VAL A 11 -3.21 7.64 23.49
C VAL A 11 -4.69 7.30 23.57
N ALA A 12 -5.55 8.29 23.74
CA ALA A 12 -6.99 8.11 23.65
C ALA A 12 -7.37 8.18 22.16
N PHE A 13 -7.95 7.10 21.65
CA PHE A 13 -8.38 7.04 20.25
C PHE A 13 -9.87 7.40 20.13
N ASP A 14 -10.19 8.28 19.19
CA ASP A 14 -11.58 8.57 18.80
C ASP A 14 -11.91 7.77 17.53
N GLY A 15 -12.70 6.70 17.67
CA GLY A 15 -13.09 5.79 16.58
C GLY A 15 -14.25 6.29 15.72
N ARG A 16 -14.79 7.49 15.94
CA ARG A 16 -15.89 8.04 15.14
C ARG A 16 -15.42 8.35 13.70
N ALA A 17 -16.33 8.18 12.72
CA ALA A 17 -16.10 8.61 11.35
C ALA A 17 -15.80 10.10 11.27
N PHE A 18 -15.13 10.52 10.18
CA PHE A 18 -14.86 11.93 9.91
C PHE A 18 -15.57 12.32 8.60
N ILE A 19 -16.67 13.04 8.69
CA ILE A 19 -17.49 13.44 7.53
C ILE A 19 -17.74 14.93 7.59
N ASN A 20 -17.58 15.59 6.45
CA ASN A 20 -17.84 17.04 6.28
C ASN A 20 -17.14 17.93 7.33
N GLY A 21 -15.89 17.61 7.69
CA GLY A 21 -15.07 18.38 8.62
C GLY A 21 -15.34 18.12 10.10
N GLY A 22 -16.10 17.07 10.47
CA GLY A 22 -16.41 16.75 11.86
C GLY A 22 -16.40 15.26 12.18
N ARG A 23 -16.22 14.94 13.45
CA ARG A 23 -16.36 13.58 13.99
C ARG A 23 -17.83 13.23 14.16
N VAL A 24 -18.26 12.12 13.57
CA VAL A 24 -19.65 11.65 13.63
C VAL A 24 -19.70 10.16 14.00
N ALA A 25 -20.72 9.76 14.76
CA ALA A 25 -21.03 8.35 14.98
C ALA A 25 -21.59 7.74 13.67
N ALA A 26 -21.57 6.42 13.55
CA ALA A 26 -22.32 5.74 12.50
C ALA A 26 -23.82 6.10 12.60
N SER A 27 -24.50 6.18 11.46
CA SER A 27 -25.91 6.64 11.37
C SER A 27 -26.90 5.78 12.16
N ASP A 28 -26.53 4.52 12.41
CA ASP A 28 -27.28 3.57 13.24
C ASP A 28 -26.75 3.43 14.68
N GLY A 29 -25.68 4.18 15.01
CA GLY A 29 -25.00 4.14 16.30
C GLY A 29 -24.16 2.88 16.55
N GLN A 30 -24.00 1.98 15.58
CA GLN A 30 -23.21 0.77 15.77
C GLN A 30 -21.70 1.04 15.74
N THR A 31 -20.96 0.19 16.44
CA THR A 31 -19.51 0.20 16.47
C THR A 31 -18.94 -1.21 16.29
N PHE A 32 -17.65 -1.28 15.98
CA PHE A 32 -16.86 -2.51 16.11
C PHE A 32 -15.61 -2.23 16.93
N ASP A 33 -15.13 -3.26 17.61
CA ASP A 33 -13.95 -3.16 18.46
C ASP A 33 -12.67 -3.19 17.62
N CYS A 34 -11.76 -2.26 17.88
CA CYS A 34 -10.40 -2.24 17.33
C CYS A 34 -9.42 -2.73 18.39
N PHE A 35 -8.78 -3.87 18.13
CA PHE A 35 -7.83 -4.49 19.05
C PHE A 35 -6.39 -4.32 18.55
N SER A 36 -5.46 -4.14 19.48
CA SER A 36 -4.03 -4.15 19.13
C SER A 36 -3.54 -5.59 18.92
N PRO A 37 -2.89 -5.89 17.78
CA PRO A 37 -2.25 -7.18 17.57
C PRO A 37 -1.01 -7.39 18.45
N VAL A 38 -0.50 -6.33 19.08
CA VAL A 38 0.69 -6.37 19.92
C VAL A 38 0.46 -7.21 21.18
N ASP A 39 -0.70 -7.05 21.83
CA ASP A 39 -1.02 -7.64 23.12
C ASP A 39 -2.51 -8.02 23.28
N GLY A 40 -3.31 -7.90 22.22
CA GLY A 40 -4.73 -8.24 22.23
C GLY A 40 -5.62 -7.24 22.96
N ARG A 41 -5.12 -6.12 23.47
CA ARG A 41 -5.92 -5.15 24.20
C ARG A 41 -6.87 -4.38 23.28
N LEU A 42 -8.03 -4.02 23.78
CA LEU A 42 -8.95 -3.10 23.12
C LEU A 42 -8.34 -1.70 23.06
N LEU A 43 -8.24 -1.13 21.86
CA LEU A 43 -7.80 0.25 21.65
C LEU A 43 -8.97 1.23 21.76
N THR A 44 -10.04 0.99 21.02
CA THR A 44 -11.26 1.80 21.03
C THR A 44 -12.40 1.08 20.29
N ALA A 45 -13.63 1.55 20.49
CA ALA A 45 -14.76 1.22 19.63
C ALA A 45 -14.77 2.18 18.43
N VAL A 46 -14.86 1.62 17.21
CA VAL A 46 -14.82 2.37 15.94
C VAL A 46 -16.21 2.37 15.32
N ALA A 47 -16.65 3.48 14.73
CA ALA A 47 -17.92 3.60 14.04
C ALA A 47 -18.07 2.52 12.95
N ARG A 48 -19.11 1.70 13.01
CA ARG A 48 -19.47 0.71 11.99
C ARG A 48 -20.36 1.36 10.95
N CYS A 49 -19.74 2.14 10.07
CA CYS A 49 -20.45 2.87 9.04
C CYS A 49 -21.00 1.94 7.95
N GLY A 50 -22.16 2.30 7.42
CA GLY A 50 -22.85 1.62 6.34
C GLY A 50 -23.15 2.54 5.15
N GLU A 51 -24.11 2.10 4.31
CA GLU A 51 -24.50 2.79 3.08
C GLU A 51 -24.91 4.25 3.33
N ARG A 52 -25.71 4.53 4.37
CA ARG A 52 -26.17 5.90 4.71
C ARG A 52 -25.01 6.85 5.05
N ASP A 53 -23.98 6.33 5.70
CA ASP A 53 -22.80 7.12 6.05
C ASP A 53 -21.93 7.39 4.82
N ILE A 54 -21.87 6.43 3.90
CA ILE A 54 -21.25 6.59 2.58
C ILE A 54 -22.00 7.64 1.77
N ASP A 55 -23.33 7.56 1.70
CA ASP A 55 -24.16 8.57 1.01
C ASP A 55 -23.90 9.97 1.56
N ALA A 56 -23.85 10.12 2.89
CA ALA A 56 -23.60 11.40 3.53
C ALA A 56 -22.18 11.95 3.20
N ALA A 57 -21.16 11.08 3.19
CA ALA A 57 -19.79 11.46 2.85
C ALA A 57 -19.65 11.83 1.37
N VAL A 58 -20.28 11.06 0.47
CA VAL A 58 -20.27 11.34 -0.98
C VAL A 58 -21.03 12.61 -1.28
N ALA A 59 -22.20 12.83 -0.69
CA ALA A 59 -22.96 14.07 -0.85
C ALA A 59 -22.17 15.30 -0.39
N ALA A 60 -21.47 15.22 0.75
CA ALA A 60 -20.59 16.29 1.22
C ALA A 60 -19.42 16.54 0.24
N GLY A 61 -18.82 15.44 -0.28
CA GLY A 61 -17.76 15.51 -1.28
C GLY A 61 -18.22 16.14 -2.59
N ARG A 62 -19.40 15.77 -3.07
CA ARG A 62 -20.02 16.32 -4.28
C ARG A 62 -20.31 17.81 -4.12
N ALA A 63 -20.93 18.21 -3.01
CA ALA A 63 -21.20 19.63 -2.73
C ALA A 63 -19.91 20.45 -2.67
N ALA A 64 -18.85 19.94 -2.04
CA ALA A 64 -17.56 20.61 -1.98
C ALA A 64 -16.84 20.72 -3.34
N PHE A 65 -17.04 19.75 -4.22
CA PHE A 65 -16.52 19.78 -5.57
C PHE A 65 -17.28 20.80 -6.46
N GLU A 66 -18.60 20.79 -6.41
CA GLU A 66 -19.46 21.62 -7.27
C GLU A 66 -19.41 23.11 -6.91
N ASP A 67 -19.35 23.45 -5.60
CA ASP A 67 -19.19 24.85 -5.17
C ASP A 67 -17.75 25.35 -5.34
N ARG A 68 -16.85 24.48 -5.78
CA ARG A 68 -15.48 24.77 -6.15
C ARG A 68 -14.59 25.29 -5.02
N ARG A 69 -14.97 25.06 -3.74
CA ARG A 69 -14.18 25.51 -2.57
C ARG A 69 -12.77 24.94 -2.53
N TRP A 70 -12.53 23.80 -3.24
CA TRP A 70 -11.22 23.18 -3.41
C TRP A 70 -10.81 23.09 -4.89
N SER A 71 -11.68 22.53 -5.76
CA SER A 71 -11.43 22.37 -7.20
C SER A 71 -11.17 23.70 -7.90
N GLY A 72 -11.80 24.78 -7.42
CA GLY A 72 -11.64 26.13 -7.95
C GLY A 72 -10.40 26.89 -7.48
N LEU A 73 -9.65 26.36 -6.53
CA LEU A 73 -8.39 26.97 -6.08
C LEU A 73 -7.32 26.83 -7.18
N SER A 74 -6.48 27.85 -7.33
CA SER A 74 -5.32 27.76 -8.21
C SER A 74 -4.35 26.66 -7.74
N PRO A 75 -3.54 26.08 -8.63
CA PRO A 75 -2.49 25.12 -8.24
C PRO A 75 -1.59 25.63 -7.10
N ALA A 76 -1.22 26.91 -7.12
CA ALA A 76 -0.40 27.52 -6.08
C ALA A 76 -1.11 27.59 -4.71
N GLN A 77 -2.44 27.73 -4.68
CA GLN A 77 -3.21 27.71 -3.43
C GLN A 77 -3.32 26.29 -2.89
N ARG A 78 -3.65 25.30 -3.73
CA ARG A 78 -3.67 23.88 -3.32
C ARG A 78 -2.30 23.42 -2.82
N LYS A 79 -1.21 23.76 -3.53
CA LYS A 79 0.16 23.50 -3.12
C LYS A 79 0.43 23.95 -1.67
N ARG A 80 0.10 25.21 -1.34
CA ARG A 80 0.32 25.73 0.01
C ARG A 80 -0.39 24.93 1.10
N VAL A 81 -1.61 24.49 0.84
CA VAL A 81 -2.38 23.68 1.79
C VAL A 81 -1.81 22.27 1.91
N MET A 82 -1.44 21.64 0.77
CA MET A 82 -0.82 20.32 0.76
C MET A 82 0.51 20.29 1.51
N LEU A 83 1.34 21.31 1.36
CA LEU A 83 2.60 21.42 2.11
C LEU A 83 2.35 21.55 3.62
N LYS A 84 1.36 22.35 4.03
CA LYS A 84 0.93 22.42 5.43
C LYS A 84 0.40 21.09 5.94
N PHE A 85 -0.31 20.33 5.12
CA PHE A 85 -0.80 19.00 5.48
C PHE A 85 0.37 18.04 5.76
N ALA A 86 1.38 18.02 4.89
CA ALA A 86 2.61 17.27 5.15
C ALA A 86 3.33 17.72 6.45
N ASP A 87 3.38 19.02 6.72
CA ASP A 87 3.96 19.56 7.96
C ASP A 87 3.17 19.13 9.19
N GLN A 88 1.82 19.04 9.11
CA GLN A 88 1.00 18.49 10.19
C GLN A 88 1.34 17.04 10.51
N LEU A 89 1.58 16.19 9.51
CA LEU A 89 2.02 14.81 9.76
C LEU A 89 3.36 14.77 10.50
N MET A 90 4.30 15.60 10.08
CA MET A 90 5.62 15.64 10.71
C MET A 90 5.57 16.20 12.15
N THR A 91 4.68 17.17 12.41
CA THR A 91 4.46 17.72 13.76
C THR A 91 3.89 16.65 14.72
N HIS A 92 3.04 15.74 14.21
CA HIS A 92 2.41 14.67 14.98
C HIS A 92 3.06 13.29 14.75
N ALA A 93 4.32 13.28 14.32
CA ALA A 93 4.96 12.08 13.82
C ALA A 93 5.08 10.95 14.86
N ASP A 94 5.35 11.26 16.11
CA ASP A 94 5.49 10.26 17.17
C ASP A 94 4.12 9.70 17.59
N GLU A 95 3.08 10.54 17.62
CA GLU A 95 1.68 10.13 17.83
C GLU A 95 1.23 9.17 16.71
N LEU A 96 1.44 9.56 15.45
CA LEU A 96 1.05 8.76 14.28
C LEU A 96 1.80 7.42 14.23
N ALA A 97 3.10 7.42 14.51
CA ALA A 97 3.91 6.20 14.54
C ALA A 97 3.44 5.23 15.64
N LEU A 98 3.14 5.75 16.83
CA LEU A 98 2.61 4.92 17.92
C LEU A 98 1.24 4.36 17.57
N THR A 99 0.35 5.18 16.99
CA THR A 99 -0.96 4.75 16.51
C THR A 99 -0.84 3.63 15.48
N GLU A 100 0.01 3.80 14.46
CA GLU A 100 0.26 2.80 13.43
C GLU A 100 0.76 1.47 14.03
N THR A 101 1.72 1.56 14.98
CA THR A 101 2.26 0.38 15.67
C THR A 101 1.20 -0.37 16.46
N LEU A 102 0.38 0.33 17.21
CA LEU A 102 -0.67 -0.26 18.04
C LEU A 102 -1.81 -0.84 17.19
N ASP A 103 -2.11 -0.21 16.06
CA ASP A 103 -3.23 -0.53 15.17
C ASP A 103 -2.93 -1.74 14.25
N MET A 104 -1.64 -1.94 13.85
CA MET A 104 -1.32 -3.00 12.88
C MET A 104 -0.09 -3.87 13.23
N GLY A 105 0.60 -3.60 14.35
CA GLY A 105 1.65 -4.49 14.87
C GLY A 105 3.08 -4.23 14.40
N LYS A 106 3.32 -3.28 13.49
CA LYS A 106 4.66 -2.89 12.99
C LYS A 106 5.56 -2.35 14.11
N PRO A 107 6.88 -2.63 14.11
CA PRO A 107 7.80 -2.00 15.05
C PRO A 107 7.78 -0.47 14.97
N LEU A 108 7.68 0.19 16.14
CA LEU A 108 7.56 1.64 16.28
C LEU A 108 8.68 2.40 15.54
N LYS A 109 9.90 1.88 15.58
CA LYS A 109 11.01 2.50 14.86
C LYS A 109 10.77 2.59 13.34
N TYR A 110 10.12 1.58 12.74
CA TYR A 110 9.81 1.59 11.31
C TYR A 110 8.56 2.42 11.02
N ALA A 111 7.52 2.33 11.85
CA ALA A 111 6.37 3.23 11.73
C ALA A 111 6.80 4.70 11.71
N ARG A 112 7.77 5.06 12.59
CA ARG A 112 8.30 6.44 12.67
C ARG A 112 9.23 6.79 11.50
N ALA A 113 10.19 5.90 11.18
CA ALA A 113 11.23 6.20 10.19
C ALA A 113 10.75 6.02 8.73
N VAL A 114 9.81 5.10 8.50
CA VAL A 114 9.33 4.76 7.15
C VAL A 114 7.93 5.31 6.92
N ASP A 115 6.92 4.89 7.69
CA ASP A 115 5.51 5.15 7.34
C ASP A 115 5.14 6.62 7.43
N VAL A 116 5.46 7.28 8.55
CA VAL A 116 5.17 8.70 8.70
C VAL A 116 5.94 9.54 7.68
N ASN A 117 7.24 9.26 7.52
CA ASN A 117 8.07 10.03 6.59
C ASN A 117 7.61 9.82 5.14
N SER A 118 7.30 8.59 4.72
CA SER A 118 6.84 8.29 3.36
C SER A 118 5.47 8.92 3.08
N ALA A 119 4.53 8.85 4.04
CA ALA A 119 3.22 9.49 3.89
C ALA A 119 3.34 11.02 3.79
N ALA A 120 4.11 11.64 4.67
CA ALA A 120 4.35 13.09 4.64
C ALA A 120 5.05 13.53 3.36
N ASN A 121 6.10 12.78 2.94
CA ASN A 121 6.82 13.05 1.69
C ASN A 121 5.90 12.91 0.47
N CYS A 122 5.05 11.89 0.43
CA CYS A 122 4.07 11.71 -0.64
C CYS A 122 3.14 12.92 -0.78
N ILE A 123 2.55 13.37 0.34
CA ILE A 123 1.66 14.54 0.36
C ILE A 123 2.41 15.80 -0.10
N ARG A 124 3.63 16.00 0.40
CA ARG A 124 4.50 17.12 0.02
C ARG A 124 4.81 17.11 -1.47
N TRP A 125 5.26 15.97 -1.97
CA TRP A 125 5.67 15.80 -3.36
C TRP A 125 4.53 16.11 -4.34
N TYR A 126 3.31 15.60 -4.07
CA TYR A 126 2.15 15.93 -4.91
C TYR A 126 1.73 17.39 -4.78
N GLY A 127 1.87 17.99 -3.59
CA GLY A 127 1.73 19.42 -3.42
C GLY A 127 2.70 20.23 -4.28
N GLU A 128 3.95 19.80 -4.37
CA GLU A 128 4.98 20.40 -5.21
C GLU A 128 4.78 20.12 -6.71
N ALA A 129 4.23 18.96 -7.05
CA ALA A 129 4.01 18.52 -8.43
C ALA A 129 2.79 19.16 -9.10
N VAL A 130 1.83 19.69 -8.33
CA VAL A 130 0.55 20.17 -8.86
C VAL A 130 0.68 21.26 -9.93
N ASP A 131 1.73 22.06 -9.91
CA ASP A 131 2.04 23.09 -10.89
C ASP A 131 3.08 22.66 -11.94
N LYS A 132 3.37 21.35 -12.06
CA LYS A 132 4.32 20.75 -13.01
C LYS A 132 3.63 19.86 -14.06
N VAL A 133 2.33 19.62 -13.92
CA VAL A 133 1.54 18.88 -14.89
C VAL A 133 0.86 19.91 -15.81
N TYR A 134 1.30 19.98 -17.05
CA TYR A 134 0.83 20.96 -18.00
C TYR A 134 -0.35 20.45 -18.84
N ASP A 135 -1.18 21.40 -19.27
CA ASP A 135 -2.11 21.20 -20.36
C ASP A 135 -1.37 21.26 -21.71
N GLU A 136 -2.01 20.82 -22.78
CA GLU A 136 -1.39 20.69 -24.10
C GLU A 136 -2.15 21.52 -25.14
N ILE A 137 -1.46 21.89 -26.23
CA ILE A 137 -2.05 22.49 -27.43
C ILE A 137 -1.80 21.51 -28.58
N ALA A 138 -2.89 21.05 -29.23
CA ALA A 138 -2.76 20.14 -30.36
C ALA A 138 -2.30 20.90 -31.64
N PRO A 139 -1.48 20.27 -32.51
CA PRO A 139 -1.06 20.85 -33.77
C PRO A 139 -2.22 20.88 -34.76
N THR A 140 -2.91 22.02 -34.84
CA THR A 140 -4.05 22.25 -35.74
C THR A 140 -3.67 23.25 -36.85
N GLY A 141 -4.50 23.41 -37.87
CA GLY A 141 -4.32 24.43 -38.89
C GLY A 141 -4.48 25.86 -38.33
N SER A 142 -4.01 26.86 -39.06
CA SER A 142 -4.02 28.25 -38.63
C SER A 142 -5.43 28.87 -38.37
N ASN A 143 -6.48 28.20 -38.83
CA ASN A 143 -7.86 28.57 -38.61
C ASN A 143 -8.51 27.91 -37.37
N ALA A 144 -7.75 27.22 -36.57
CA ALA A 144 -8.26 26.56 -35.38
C ALA A 144 -7.19 26.51 -34.25
N LEU A 145 -7.67 26.53 -33.00
CA LEU A 145 -6.86 26.26 -31.82
C LEU A 145 -7.56 25.16 -31.01
N ALA A 146 -6.88 24.05 -30.71
CA ALA A 146 -7.40 23.01 -29.87
C ALA A 146 -6.59 22.94 -28.58
N LEU A 147 -7.24 23.25 -27.47
CA LEU A 147 -6.70 23.14 -26.11
C LEU A 147 -7.03 21.75 -25.56
N ILE A 148 -6.06 21.09 -24.93
CA ILE A 148 -6.22 19.82 -24.23
C ILE A 148 -5.96 20.08 -22.77
N THR A 149 -7.01 20.09 -21.94
CA THR A 149 -6.95 20.42 -20.52
C THR A 149 -7.13 19.17 -19.65
N ARG A 150 -6.49 19.14 -18.49
CA ARG A 150 -6.67 18.11 -17.45
C ARG A 150 -7.59 18.66 -16.37
N GLU A 151 -8.76 18.05 -16.21
CA GLU A 151 -9.75 18.45 -15.20
C GLU A 151 -9.88 17.37 -14.11
N PRO A 152 -10.10 17.75 -12.82
CA PRO A 152 -10.37 16.77 -11.78
C PRO A 152 -11.63 15.96 -12.10
N VAL A 153 -11.62 14.65 -11.80
CA VAL A 153 -12.75 13.76 -12.11
C VAL A 153 -14.01 14.06 -11.28
N GLY A 154 -13.85 14.54 -10.03
CA GLY A 154 -14.97 14.83 -9.13
C GLY A 154 -14.81 14.25 -7.73
N VAL A 155 -15.65 13.28 -7.37
CA VAL A 155 -15.57 12.55 -6.10
C VAL A 155 -14.84 11.23 -6.29
N VAL A 156 -13.76 11.04 -5.55
CA VAL A 156 -12.92 9.84 -5.58
C VAL A 156 -13.22 8.98 -4.35
N GLY A 157 -13.71 7.77 -4.59
CA GLY A 157 -13.77 6.73 -3.56
C GLY A 157 -12.40 6.06 -3.42
N VAL A 158 -11.93 5.92 -2.18
CA VAL A 158 -10.65 5.29 -1.86
C VAL A 158 -10.86 4.18 -0.85
N ILE A 159 -10.35 2.98 -1.13
CA ILE A 159 -10.38 1.85 -0.20
C ILE A 159 -8.96 1.34 -0.03
N VAL A 160 -8.46 1.32 1.21
CA VAL A 160 -7.07 0.97 1.51
C VAL A 160 -6.96 -0.24 2.45
N PRO A 161 -5.87 -1.02 2.35
CA PRO A 161 -5.59 -2.17 3.21
C PRO A 161 -5.04 -1.74 4.57
N TRP A 162 -4.66 -2.76 5.35
CA TRP A 162 -4.23 -2.63 6.74
C TRP A 162 -2.71 -2.67 6.95
N ASN A 163 -1.92 -3.06 5.95
CA ASN A 163 -0.49 -3.36 6.14
C ASN A 163 0.44 -2.14 6.15
N TYR A 164 0.05 -1.06 5.48
CA TYR A 164 0.69 0.25 5.51
C TYR A 164 -0.39 1.35 5.51
N PRO A 165 -1.18 1.46 6.59
CA PRO A 165 -2.40 2.30 6.61
C PRO A 165 -2.17 3.73 6.11
N MET A 166 -1.16 4.43 6.66
CA MET A 166 -0.85 5.81 6.27
C MET A 166 -0.28 5.93 4.86
N ILE A 167 0.66 5.06 4.50
CA ILE A 167 1.31 5.10 3.18
C ILE A 167 0.29 4.84 2.08
N MET A 168 -0.53 3.80 2.24
CA MET A 168 -1.55 3.44 1.24
C MET A 168 -2.63 4.50 1.12
N ALA A 169 -3.02 5.14 2.23
CA ALA A 169 -3.89 6.30 2.20
C ALA A 169 -3.23 7.46 1.44
N ALA A 170 -1.99 7.83 1.78
CA ALA A 170 -1.27 8.94 1.17
C ALA A 170 -1.09 8.75 -0.36
N TRP A 171 -0.76 7.55 -0.83
CA TRP A 171 -0.61 7.26 -2.27
C TRP A 171 -1.89 7.51 -3.10
N LYS A 172 -3.05 7.43 -2.47
CA LYS A 172 -4.35 7.65 -3.12
C LYS A 172 -4.84 9.08 -2.93
N ILE A 173 -4.87 9.55 -1.67
CA ILE A 173 -5.45 10.86 -1.35
C ILE A 173 -4.58 12.02 -1.85
N ALA A 174 -3.25 11.91 -1.81
CA ALA A 174 -2.38 13.02 -2.16
C ALA A 174 -2.52 13.44 -3.64
N PRO A 175 -2.38 12.54 -4.65
CA PRO A 175 -2.61 12.93 -6.05
C PRO A 175 -4.06 13.33 -6.33
N ALA A 176 -5.05 12.68 -5.69
CA ALA A 176 -6.46 13.04 -5.87
C ALA A 176 -6.77 14.46 -5.37
N LEU A 177 -6.31 14.82 -4.17
CA LEU A 177 -6.45 16.15 -3.59
C LEU A 177 -5.66 17.20 -4.39
N ALA A 178 -4.42 16.90 -4.78
CA ALA A 178 -3.59 17.80 -5.59
C ALA A 178 -4.25 18.12 -6.94
N ALA A 179 -4.89 17.12 -7.59
CA ALA A 179 -5.65 17.32 -8.81
C ALA A 179 -6.90 18.20 -8.61
N GLY A 180 -7.42 18.33 -7.38
CA GLY A 180 -8.59 19.15 -7.08
C GLY A 180 -9.88 18.37 -6.81
N ASN A 181 -9.79 17.07 -6.61
CA ASN A 181 -10.94 16.21 -6.30
C ASN A 181 -11.35 16.29 -4.82
N SER A 182 -12.58 15.85 -4.54
CA SER A 182 -13.01 15.46 -3.21
C SER A 182 -12.76 13.96 -3.01
N VAL A 183 -12.47 13.54 -1.78
CA VAL A 183 -12.09 12.15 -1.46
C VAL A 183 -12.92 11.59 -0.32
N VAL A 184 -13.46 10.38 -0.52
CA VAL A 184 -14.08 9.57 0.54
C VAL A 184 -13.22 8.32 0.74
N LEU A 185 -12.52 8.24 1.87
CA LEU A 185 -11.61 7.15 2.22
C LEU A 185 -12.30 6.15 3.16
N LYS A 186 -12.35 4.89 2.74
CA LYS A 186 -12.68 3.77 3.60
C LYS A 186 -11.40 3.03 3.99
N PRO A 187 -10.89 3.18 5.22
CA PRO A 187 -9.75 2.39 5.72
C PRO A 187 -10.15 0.93 5.95
N SER A 188 -9.16 0.04 6.10
CA SER A 188 -9.43 -1.30 6.62
C SER A 188 -9.99 -1.24 8.03
N GLU A 189 -10.92 -2.13 8.35
CA GLU A 189 -11.44 -2.33 9.70
C GLU A 189 -10.38 -2.82 10.69
N LYS A 190 -9.29 -3.41 10.19
CA LYS A 190 -8.17 -3.91 11.00
C LYS A 190 -7.22 -2.83 11.48
N SER A 191 -7.15 -1.67 10.78
CA SER A 191 -6.24 -0.58 11.11
C SER A 191 -6.79 0.78 10.64
N PRO A 192 -7.90 1.26 11.25
CA PRO A 192 -8.57 2.47 10.81
C PRO A 192 -8.04 3.76 11.43
N LEU A 193 -7.27 3.68 12.54
CA LEU A 193 -7.07 4.82 13.45
C LEU A 193 -6.20 5.92 12.84
N THR A 194 -5.12 5.58 12.14
CA THR A 194 -4.27 6.59 11.48
C THR A 194 -5.01 7.31 10.35
N ALA A 195 -5.86 6.62 9.59
CA ALA A 195 -6.67 7.25 8.54
C ALA A 195 -7.65 8.29 9.11
N LEU A 196 -8.28 7.97 10.24
CA LEU A 196 -9.16 8.90 10.96
C LEU A 196 -8.40 10.14 11.42
N ARG A 197 -7.16 9.97 11.91
CA ARG A 197 -6.32 11.09 12.33
C ARG A 197 -5.84 11.94 11.15
N LEU A 198 -5.54 11.32 10.00
CA LEU A 198 -5.17 12.05 8.78
C LEU A 198 -6.25 13.06 8.35
N ALA A 199 -7.54 12.73 8.49
CA ALA A 199 -8.62 13.65 8.14
C ALA A 199 -8.65 14.91 9.02
N GLU A 200 -8.41 14.76 10.32
CA GLU A 200 -8.30 15.91 11.23
C GLU A 200 -7.11 16.80 10.88
N LEU A 201 -5.95 16.19 10.61
CA LEU A 201 -4.73 16.91 10.24
C LEU A 201 -4.89 17.63 8.90
N ALA A 202 -5.62 17.03 7.97
CA ALA A 202 -5.97 17.66 6.69
C ALA A 202 -6.84 18.90 6.88
N LEU A 203 -7.87 18.81 7.72
CA LEU A 203 -8.73 19.97 8.09
C LEU A 203 -7.89 21.06 8.76
N ALA A 204 -7.04 20.71 9.73
CA ALA A 204 -6.16 21.63 10.42
C ALA A 204 -5.16 22.33 9.47
N ALA A 205 -4.75 21.66 8.40
CA ALA A 205 -3.90 22.23 7.35
C ALA A 205 -4.64 23.22 6.44
N GLY A 206 -5.98 23.19 6.44
CA GLY A 206 -6.82 24.07 5.64
C GLY A 206 -7.50 23.38 4.43
N ILE A 207 -7.54 22.05 4.38
CA ILE A 207 -8.40 21.33 3.44
C ILE A 207 -9.86 21.57 3.89
N PRO A 208 -10.74 22.13 3.02
CA PRO A 208 -12.07 22.53 3.43
C PRO A 208 -12.98 21.34 3.85
N PRO A 209 -13.98 21.58 4.71
CA PRO A 209 -15.01 20.58 5.02
C PRO A 209 -15.65 20.00 3.74
N GLY A 210 -15.91 18.70 3.74
CA GLY A 210 -16.46 17.96 2.60
C GLY A 210 -15.41 17.43 1.62
N VAL A 211 -14.26 18.09 1.49
CA VAL A 211 -13.22 17.69 0.52
C VAL A 211 -12.55 16.37 0.88
N PHE A 212 -12.36 16.09 2.17
CA PHE A 212 -11.79 14.81 2.62
C PHE A 212 -12.62 14.24 3.77
N SER A 213 -13.18 13.05 3.55
CA SER A 213 -13.93 12.28 4.55
C SER A 213 -13.31 10.91 4.75
N VAL A 214 -13.39 10.39 5.98
CA VAL A 214 -12.94 9.03 6.34
C VAL A 214 -14.08 8.28 7.00
N VAL A 215 -14.50 7.18 6.36
CA VAL A 215 -15.69 6.39 6.73
C VAL A 215 -15.24 4.96 7.03
N PRO A 216 -14.97 4.62 8.31
CA PRO A 216 -14.62 3.26 8.72
C PRO A 216 -15.83 2.34 8.65
N GLY A 217 -15.59 1.04 8.44
CA GLY A 217 -16.66 0.04 8.35
C GLY A 217 -16.16 -1.21 7.62
N TYR A 218 -16.98 -2.26 7.64
CA TYR A 218 -16.64 -3.49 6.95
C TYR A 218 -16.75 -3.37 5.43
N GLY A 219 -15.98 -4.23 4.72
CA GLY A 219 -15.96 -4.24 3.25
C GLY A 219 -17.35 -4.31 2.61
N PRO A 220 -18.22 -5.28 2.98
CA PRO A 220 -19.58 -5.38 2.44
C PRO A 220 -20.50 -4.21 2.80
N GLU A 221 -20.31 -3.57 3.96
CA GLU A 221 -21.24 -2.58 4.52
C GLU A 221 -20.91 -1.13 4.11
N ALA A 222 -19.62 -0.80 3.99
CA ALA A 222 -19.15 0.53 3.58
C ALA A 222 -18.37 0.50 2.25
N GLY A 223 -17.56 -0.53 2.00
CA GLY A 223 -16.74 -0.64 0.81
C GLY A 223 -17.55 -0.89 -0.46
N SER A 224 -18.50 -1.84 -0.40
CA SER A 224 -19.36 -2.15 -1.55
C SER A 224 -20.30 -0.98 -1.91
N PRO A 225 -20.99 -0.32 -0.95
CA PRO A 225 -21.75 0.90 -1.24
C PRO A 225 -20.88 1.99 -1.87
N LEU A 226 -19.66 2.24 -1.38
CA LEU A 226 -18.77 3.23 -1.97
C LEU A 226 -18.40 2.88 -3.43
N ALA A 227 -18.12 1.62 -3.72
CA ALA A 227 -17.78 1.16 -5.07
C ALA A 227 -18.99 1.20 -6.04
N LEU A 228 -20.19 0.94 -5.53
CA LEU A 228 -21.45 0.97 -6.30
C LEU A 228 -22.06 2.37 -6.42
N HIS A 229 -21.61 3.35 -5.62
CA HIS A 229 -22.26 4.67 -5.54
C HIS A 229 -22.25 5.42 -6.87
N MET A 230 -23.41 5.87 -7.33
CA MET A 230 -23.58 6.52 -8.64
C MET A 230 -22.89 7.89 -8.74
N ASP A 231 -22.72 8.62 -7.62
CA ASP A 231 -22.07 9.93 -7.56
C ASP A 231 -20.58 9.85 -7.17
N VAL A 232 -19.98 8.66 -7.22
CA VAL A 232 -18.52 8.47 -7.17
C VAL A 232 -17.99 8.34 -8.58
N ASP A 233 -17.07 9.21 -8.98
CA ASP A 233 -16.57 9.31 -10.36
C ASP A 233 -15.38 8.38 -10.65
N CYS A 234 -14.64 8.02 -9.60
CA CYS A 234 -13.47 7.14 -9.70
C CYS A 234 -13.33 6.34 -8.40
N ILE A 235 -12.91 5.08 -8.50
CA ILE A 235 -12.58 4.24 -7.34
C ILE A 235 -11.11 3.82 -7.38
N ALA A 236 -10.37 4.10 -6.32
CA ALA A 236 -8.99 3.66 -6.13
C ALA A 236 -8.94 2.65 -4.98
N PHE A 237 -8.46 1.45 -5.27
CA PHE A 237 -8.45 0.32 -4.35
C PHE A 237 -7.04 -0.24 -4.19
N THR A 238 -6.64 -0.54 -2.97
CA THR A 238 -5.51 -1.44 -2.68
C THR A 238 -5.97 -2.54 -1.75
N GLY A 239 -5.65 -3.79 -2.08
CA GLY A 239 -6.03 -4.95 -1.27
C GLY A 239 -5.86 -6.28 -2.02
N SER A 240 -6.60 -7.32 -1.59
CA SER A 240 -6.49 -8.65 -2.19
C SER A 240 -7.01 -8.68 -3.64
N THR A 241 -6.38 -9.52 -4.47
CA THR A 241 -6.80 -9.74 -5.86
C THR A 241 -8.27 -10.17 -5.96
N ARG A 242 -8.77 -10.97 -5.01
CA ARG A 242 -10.16 -11.39 -4.96
C ARG A 242 -11.12 -10.20 -4.82
N VAL A 243 -10.83 -9.29 -3.91
CA VAL A 243 -11.66 -8.09 -3.71
C VAL A 243 -11.49 -7.10 -4.86
N GLY A 244 -10.28 -6.94 -5.40
CA GLY A 244 -10.04 -6.08 -6.57
C GLY A 244 -10.90 -6.47 -7.78
N LYS A 245 -11.07 -7.76 -8.03
CA LYS A 245 -12.01 -8.24 -9.08
C LYS A 245 -13.46 -7.83 -8.79
N GLN A 246 -13.90 -7.88 -7.52
CA GLN A 246 -15.22 -7.41 -7.13
C GLN A 246 -15.40 -5.90 -7.32
N ILE A 247 -14.36 -5.10 -7.03
CA ILE A 247 -14.37 -3.64 -7.27
C ILE A 247 -14.60 -3.35 -8.78
N HIS A 248 -13.91 -4.04 -9.68
CA HIS A 248 -14.14 -3.88 -11.12
C HIS A 248 -15.56 -4.27 -11.55
N VAL A 249 -16.11 -5.34 -10.97
CA VAL A 249 -17.51 -5.75 -11.24
C VAL A 249 -18.48 -4.67 -10.77
N MET A 250 -18.32 -4.16 -9.54
CA MET A 250 -19.18 -3.12 -8.96
C MET A 250 -19.08 -1.80 -9.73
N ALA A 251 -17.90 -1.41 -10.18
CA ALA A 251 -17.72 -0.22 -11.02
C ALA A 251 -18.47 -0.36 -12.35
N GLY A 252 -18.44 -1.53 -12.99
CA GLY A 252 -19.19 -1.82 -14.20
C GLY A 252 -20.70 -1.91 -13.99
N GLN A 253 -21.16 -2.37 -12.83
CA GLN A 253 -22.59 -2.46 -12.47
C GLN A 253 -23.20 -1.10 -12.08
N SER A 254 -22.38 -0.11 -11.73
CA SER A 254 -22.81 1.24 -11.37
C SER A 254 -22.76 2.18 -12.57
N ASN A 255 -22.03 3.27 -12.49
CA ASN A 255 -21.94 4.34 -13.49
C ASN A 255 -20.75 4.19 -14.47
N LEU A 256 -20.14 3.03 -14.60
CA LEU A 256 -18.93 2.78 -15.38
C LEU A 256 -17.70 3.60 -14.91
N LYS A 257 -17.65 3.96 -13.61
CA LYS A 257 -16.51 4.68 -13.07
C LYS A 257 -15.20 3.90 -13.29
N ARG A 258 -14.12 4.62 -13.49
CA ARG A 258 -12.80 3.98 -13.56
C ARG A 258 -12.43 3.36 -12.22
N ALA A 259 -12.01 2.10 -12.25
CA ALA A 259 -11.49 1.39 -11.09
C ALA A 259 -9.98 1.17 -11.26
N TRP A 260 -9.22 1.78 -10.37
CA TRP A 260 -7.77 1.65 -10.30
C TRP A 260 -7.41 0.75 -9.13
N THR A 261 -6.66 -0.30 -9.39
CA THR A 261 -6.43 -1.34 -8.39
C THR A 261 -4.94 -1.66 -8.25
N GLU A 262 -4.44 -1.66 -7.01
CA GLU A 262 -3.17 -2.23 -6.59
C GLU A 262 -3.47 -3.49 -5.78
N LEU A 263 -2.97 -4.63 -6.24
CA LEU A 263 -3.37 -5.93 -5.72
C LEU A 263 -2.15 -6.75 -5.28
N GLY A 264 -2.40 -8.00 -4.89
CA GLY A 264 -1.39 -8.88 -4.37
C GLY A 264 -0.22 -9.17 -5.31
N GLY A 265 0.83 -9.74 -4.75
CA GLY A 265 2.04 -10.14 -5.44
C GLY A 265 2.56 -11.50 -4.99
N LYS A 266 3.43 -12.07 -5.82
CA LYS A 266 4.26 -13.24 -5.51
C LYS A 266 5.62 -13.02 -6.15
N SER A 267 6.30 -11.98 -5.67
CA SER A 267 7.46 -11.37 -6.32
C SER A 267 8.65 -12.32 -6.31
N PRO A 268 9.28 -12.58 -7.48
CA PRO A 268 10.53 -13.34 -7.54
C PRO A 268 11.72 -12.46 -7.18
N ASN A 269 12.64 -12.98 -6.37
CA ASN A 269 13.97 -12.45 -6.17
C ASN A 269 14.96 -13.47 -6.72
N ILE A 270 15.72 -13.11 -7.74
CA ILE A 270 16.53 -14.02 -8.57
C ILE A 270 18.01 -13.75 -8.32
N VAL A 271 18.76 -14.76 -7.85
CA VAL A 271 20.17 -14.64 -7.54
C VAL A 271 20.98 -15.60 -8.42
N PHE A 272 21.75 -15.05 -9.33
CA PHE A 272 22.68 -15.79 -10.20
C PHE A 272 24.02 -16.05 -9.48
N ALA A 273 24.74 -17.09 -9.93
CA ALA A 273 26.05 -17.44 -9.40
C ALA A 273 27.11 -16.35 -9.54
N ASP A 274 26.97 -15.49 -10.56
CA ASP A 274 27.81 -14.32 -10.80
C ASP A 274 27.35 -13.06 -10.04
N CYS A 275 26.54 -13.23 -9.00
CA CYS A 275 26.10 -12.11 -8.16
C CYS A 275 27.30 -11.31 -7.64
N PRO A 276 27.33 -9.98 -7.80
CA PRO A 276 28.50 -9.16 -7.46
C PRO A 276 28.80 -9.13 -5.95
N ASN A 277 27.80 -9.35 -5.12
CA ASN A 277 27.92 -9.38 -3.67
C ASN A 277 26.87 -10.32 -3.06
N LEU A 278 27.27 -11.56 -2.79
CA LEU A 278 26.37 -12.58 -2.28
C LEU A 278 25.83 -12.23 -0.88
N ASP A 279 26.66 -11.65 0.01
CA ASP A 279 26.22 -11.27 1.35
C ASP A 279 25.14 -10.19 1.31
N ARG A 280 25.27 -9.22 0.42
CA ARG A 280 24.24 -8.20 0.19
C ARG A 280 22.95 -8.81 -0.37
N ALA A 281 23.04 -9.74 -1.31
CA ALA A 281 21.90 -10.45 -1.87
C ALA A 281 21.16 -11.26 -0.80
N VAL A 282 21.90 -11.95 0.07
CA VAL A 282 21.33 -12.69 1.22
C VAL A 282 20.63 -11.73 2.19
N GLN A 283 21.30 -10.64 2.59
CA GLN A 283 20.73 -9.64 3.49
C GLN A 283 19.43 -9.02 2.91
N ALA A 284 19.45 -8.70 1.63
CA ALA A 284 18.26 -8.16 0.95
C ALA A 284 17.13 -9.19 0.88
N ALA A 285 17.42 -10.45 0.53
CA ALA A 285 16.40 -11.49 0.44
C ALA A 285 15.73 -11.76 1.79
N VAL A 286 16.53 -11.90 2.86
CA VAL A 286 16.04 -12.18 4.23
C VAL A 286 15.39 -10.92 4.82
N GLY A 287 16.02 -9.76 4.65
CA GLY A 287 15.53 -8.50 5.20
C GLY A 287 14.18 -8.09 4.60
N SER A 288 14.04 -8.15 3.29
CA SER A 288 12.82 -7.69 2.63
C SER A 288 11.61 -8.61 2.87
N ILE A 289 11.82 -9.95 2.98
CA ILE A 289 10.69 -10.84 3.28
C ILE A 289 10.21 -10.74 4.74
N PHE A 290 11.11 -10.43 5.69
CA PHE A 290 10.75 -10.31 7.10
C PHE A 290 10.42 -8.88 7.51
N PHE A 291 10.72 -7.87 6.67
CA PHE A 291 10.26 -6.50 6.87
C PHE A 291 8.74 -6.46 6.93
N ASN A 292 8.20 -5.64 7.81
CA ASN A 292 6.76 -5.54 8.04
C ASN A 292 6.07 -6.91 8.24
N GLN A 293 6.74 -7.87 8.91
CA GLN A 293 6.25 -9.23 9.16
C GLN A 293 5.91 -10.01 7.87
N GLY A 294 6.46 -9.63 6.71
CA GLY A 294 6.11 -10.19 5.41
C GLY A 294 4.73 -9.75 4.89
N GLU A 295 4.10 -8.81 5.55
CA GLU A 295 2.79 -8.25 5.21
C GLU A 295 2.93 -7.12 4.17
N SER A 296 3.60 -7.44 3.05
CA SER A 296 3.87 -6.51 1.95
C SER A 296 3.48 -7.13 0.62
N CYS A 297 2.77 -6.37 -0.21
CA CYS A 297 2.33 -6.83 -1.54
C CYS A 297 3.49 -7.14 -2.48
N ASN A 298 4.61 -6.44 -2.33
CA ASN A 298 5.84 -6.60 -3.11
C ASN A 298 6.89 -7.51 -2.43
N ALA A 299 6.58 -8.13 -1.30
CA ALA A 299 7.51 -9.00 -0.58
C ALA A 299 8.14 -10.06 -1.50
N PRO A 300 9.48 -10.27 -1.46
CA PRO A 300 10.19 -11.25 -2.31
C PRO A 300 9.97 -12.69 -1.81
N SER A 301 8.72 -13.11 -1.77
CA SER A 301 8.33 -14.38 -1.14
C SER A 301 8.73 -15.63 -1.94
N ARG A 302 9.13 -15.47 -3.23
CA ARG A 302 9.78 -16.52 -4.02
C ARG A 302 11.24 -16.14 -4.27
N LEU A 303 12.15 -16.81 -3.59
CA LEU A 303 13.58 -16.66 -3.82
C LEU A 303 14.05 -17.74 -4.79
N PHE A 304 14.54 -17.32 -5.96
CA PHE A 304 15.17 -18.19 -6.94
C PHE A 304 16.68 -18.08 -6.81
N VAL A 305 17.35 -19.19 -6.53
CA VAL A 305 18.81 -19.24 -6.41
C VAL A 305 19.37 -20.22 -7.44
N GLU A 306 20.42 -19.80 -8.18
CA GLU A 306 21.10 -20.68 -9.11
C GLU A 306 21.71 -21.88 -8.36
N GLU A 307 21.49 -23.12 -8.88
CA GLU A 307 21.82 -24.35 -8.17
C GLU A 307 23.23 -24.40 -7.62
N SER A 308 24.20 -23.87 -8.37
CA SER A 308 25.62 -23.88 -8.02
C SER A 308 26.01 -23.11 -6.75
N ILE A 309 25.17 -22.16 -6.32
CA ILE A 309 25.43 -21.33 -5.12
C ILE A 309 24.37 -21.50 -4.03
N LYS A 310 23.38 -22.38 -4.25
CA LYS A 310 22.19 -22.47 -3.36
C LYS A 310 22.56 -22.84 -1.93
N ASP A 311 23.42 -23.83 -1.73
CA ASP A 311 23.78 -24.31 -0.40
C ASP A 311 24.49 -23.22 0.42
N VAL A 312 25.44 -22.52 -0.20
CA VAL A 312 26.15 -21.40 0.44
C VAL A 312 25.20 -20.23 0.72
N PHE A 313 24.26 -19.94 -0.19
CA PHE A 313 23.24 -18.92 0.03
C PHE A 313 22.36 -19.26 1.23
N LEU A 314 21.85 -20.49 1.30
CA LEU A 314 20.99 -20.96 2.39
C LEU A 314 21.70 -20.98 3.75
N GLU A 315 22.96 -21.42 3.81
CA GLU A 315 23.78 -21.36 5.03
C GLU A 315 23.83 -19.92 5.57
N LYS A 316 24.17 -18.95 4.71
CA LYS A 316 24.22 -17.53 5.07
C LYS A 316 22.86 -16.97 5.45
N ALA A 317 21.80 -17.32 4.73
CA ALA A 317 20.43 -16.89 5.03
C ALA A 317 19.94 -17.37 6.39
N LEU A 318 20.18 -18.65 6.71
CA LEU A 318 19.81 -19.24 7.99
C LEU A 318 20.57 -18.61 9.17
N ALA A 319 21.84 -18.22 8.97
CA ALA A 319 22.62 -17.49 9.97
C ALA A 319 22.02 -16.11 10.32
N LEU A 320 21.22 -15.50 9.44
CA LEU A 320 20.55 -14.23 9.69
C LEU A 320 19.20 -14.37 10.41
N VAL A 321 18.54 -15.52 10.33
CA VAL A 321 17.17 -15.73 10.88
C VAL A 321 17.05 -15.33 12.36
N PRO A 322 18.04 -15.60 13.25
CA PRO A 322 17.98 -15.18 14.65
C PRO A 322 17.78 -13.67 14.85
N ASN A 323 18.23 -12.83 13.90
CA ASN A 323 18.10 -11.39 13.98
C ASN A 323 16.66 -10.88 13.70
N TYR A 324 15.80 -11.76 13.17
CA TYR A 324 14.42 -11.43 12.79
C TYR A 324 13.39 -12.13 13.68
N GLN A 325 13.79 -12.61 14.86
CA GLN A 325 12.81 -13.16 15.79
C GLN A 325 11.81 -12.07 16.20
N PRO A 326 10.50 -12.39 16.26
CA PRO A 326 9.50 -11.40 16.62
C PRO A 326 9.68 -10.95 18.07
N GLY A 327 9.42 -9.66 18.29
CA GLY A 327 9.54 -9.04 19.61
C GLY A 327 8.43 -8.02 19.85
N ASN A 328 8.41 -7.43 21.05
CA ASN A 328 7.49 -6.35 21.34
C ASN A 328 7.73 -5.17 20.37
N PRO A 329 6.76 -4.77 19.55
CA PRO A 329 6.92 -3.68 18.58
C PRO A 329 7.29 -2.33 19.20
N LEU A 330 7.03 -2.14 20.49
CA LEU A 330 7.37 -0.89 21.20
C LEU A 330 8.86 -0.84 21.62
N ASP A 331 9.57 -1.96 21.58
CA ASP A 331 10.99 -2.00 21.89
C ASP A 331 11.83 -1.54 20.69
N LYS A 332 12.79 -0.66 20.94
CA LYS A 332 13.65 -0.09 19.88
C LYS A 332 14.49 -1.14 19.14
N SER A 333 14.83 -2.25 19.77
CA SER A 333 15.59 -3.34 19.19
C SER A 333 14.78 -4.26 18.27
N THR A 334 13.45 -4.29 18.42
CA THR A 334 12.57 -5.18 17.65
C THR A 334 12.65 -4.88 16.16
N VAL A 335 12.90 -5.92 15.35
CA VAL A 335 12.99 -5.85 13.89
C VAL A 335 11.71 -6.36 13.23
N MET A 336 11.10 -7.39 13.79
CA MET A 336 9.84 -7.97 13.31
C MET A 336 8.78 -7.90 14.42
N GLY A 337 7.62 -7.36 14.12
CA GLY A 337 6.53 -7.13 15.06
C GLY A 337 5.45 -8.22 15.02
N ALA A 338 4.22 -7.82 15.33
CA ALA A 338 3.05 -8.70 15.33
C ALA A 338 2.35 -8.74 13.96
N ILE A 339 1.79 -9.88 13.62
CA ILE A 339 0.81 -10.06 12.53
C ILE A 339 -0.47 -9.29 12.88
N VAL A 340 -1.11 -8.67 11.92
CA VAL A 340 -2.21 -7.70 12.13
C VAL A 340 -3.37 -8.20 12.99
N ASP A 341 -3.71 -9.48 12.93
CA ASP A 341 -4.76 -10.10 13.76
C ASP A 341 -4.64 -11.62 13.80
N GLN A 342 -5.50 -12.25 14.61
CA GLN A 342 -5.54 -13.71 14.76
C GLN A 342 -5.92 -14.41 13.45
N ALA A 343 -6.85 -13.85 12.67
CA ALA A 343 -7.28 -14.48 11.42
C ALA A 343 -6.13 -14.54 10.38
N GLN A 344 -5.30 -13.52 10.32
CA GLN A 344 -4.11 -13.52 9.45
C GLN A 344 -3.01 -14.43 10.01
N LEU A 345 -2.81 -14.47 11.32
CA LEU A 345 -1.90 -15.43 11.96
C LEU A 345 -2.29 -16.87 11.62
N ASP A 346 -3.56 -17.22 11.80
CA ASP A 346 -4.07 -18.56 11.47
C ASP A 346 -3.90 -18.89 9.98
N ASN A 347 -4.10 -17.90 9.11
CA ASN A 347 -3.86 -18.05 7.68
C ASN A 347 -2.39 -18.33 7.36
N VAL A 348 -1.45 -17.61 7.96
CA VAL A 348 0.00 -17.85 7.79
C VAL A 348 0.39 -19.25 8.25
N LEU A 349 -0.07 -19.67 9.44
CA LEU A 349 0.19 -21.00 9.99
C LEU A 349 -0.40 -22.11 9.11
N ARG A 350 -1.58 -21.90 8.54
CA ARG A 350 -2.20 -22.81 7.56
C ARG A 350 -1.32 -22.99 6.31
N TYR A 351 -0.78 -21.91 5.75
CA TYR A 351 0.13 -22.01 4.60
C TYR A 351 1.45 -22.69 4.95
N ILE A 352 1.98 -22.48 6.14
CA ILE A 352 3.17 -23.19 6.63
C ILE A 352 2.90 -24.70 6.67
N ALA A 353 1.76 -25.12 7.22
CA ALA A 353 1.36 -26.52 7.25
C ALA A 353 1.16 -27.10 5.84
N LEU A 354 0.57 -26.35 4.92
CA LEU A 354 0.42 -26.74 3.51
C LEU A 354 1.79 -26.95 2.85
N GLY A 355 2.75 -26.03 3.03
CA GLY A 355 4.09 -26.17 2.47
C GLY A 355 4.77 -27.47 2.91
N GLN A 356 4.68 -27.81 4.19
CA GLN A 356 5.21 -29.07 4.71
C GLN A 356 4.48 -30.29 4.12
N SER A 357 3.15 -30.26 4.04
CA SER A 357 2.36 -31.36 3.51
C SER A 357 2.56 -31.58 2.01
N GLU A 358 2.89 -30.53 1.26
CA GLU A 358 3.22 -30.60 -0.16
C GLU A 358 4.69 -31.01 -0.43
N GLY A 359 5.49 -31.23 0.62
CA GLY A 359 6.85 -31.77 0.53
C GLY A 359 7.95 -30.70 0.52
N ALA A 360 7.65 -29.42 0.76
CA ALA A 360 8.69 -28.42 0.97
C ALA A 360 9.45 -28.67 2.28
N LYS A 361 10.77 -28.51 2.25
CA LYS A 361 11.63 -28.72 3.42
C LYS A 361 11.65 -27.47 4.30
N LEU A 362 11.07 -27.55 5.50
CA LEU A 362 11.17 -26.47 6.49
C LEU A 362 12.61 -26.40 7.04
N LEU A 363 13.27 -25.25 6.84
CA LEU A 363 14.63 -25.00 7.30
C LEU A 363 14.69 -24.16 8.57
N ALA A 364 13.73 -23.25 8.77
CA ALA A 364 13.66 -22.38 9.94
C ALA A 364 12.20 -21.97 10.22
N GLY A 365 11.91 -21.66 11.49
CA GLY A 365 10.62 -21.15 11.94
C GLY A 365 9.49 -22.20 11.90
N GLY A 366 8.36 -21.81 11.36
CA GLY A 366 7.22 -22.71 11.16
C GLY A 366 6.19 -22.71 12.29
N GLN A 367 6.38 -21.93 13.32
CA GLN A 367 5.54 -21.95 14.52
C GLN A 367 5.08 -20.54 14.94
N GLN A 368 3.99 -20.50 15.68
CA GLN A 368 3.59 -19.30 16.41
C GLN A 368 4.69 -18.96 17.44
N ALA A 369 4.91 -17.66 17.64
CA ALA A 369 5.76 -17.12 18.69
C ALA A 369 4.90 -16.35 19.71
N LEU A 370 5.40 -16.21 20.94
CA LEU A 370 4.66 -15.52 22.01
C LEU A 370 5.59 -14.57 22.79
N PRO A 371 6.23 -13.60 22.13
CA PRO A 371 7.10 -12.65 22.83
C PRO A 371 6.30 -11.71 23.76
N VAL A 372 5.01 -11.47 23.44
CA VAL A 372 4.07 -10.72 24.26
C VAL A 372 2.78 -11.52 24.38
N ALA A 373 2.28 -11.67 25.60
CA ALA A 373 1.05 -12.42 25.86
C ALA A 373 -0.15 -11.73 25.21
N GLY A 374 -1.03 -12.52 24.59
CA GLY A 374 -2.22 -12.03 23.89
C GLY A 374 -1.98 -11.47 22.49
N GLY A 375 -0.71 -11.35 22.07
CA GLY A 375 -0.37 -10.82 20.75
C GLY A 375 -0.30 -11.90 19.65
N CYS A 376 -0.28 -11.44 18.41
CA CYS A 376 -0.30 -12.26 17.19
C CYS A 376 1.09 -12.34 16.57
N TYR A 377 1.88 -13.38 16.86
CA TYR A 377 3.25 -13.47 16.37
C TYR A 377 3.53 -14.81 15.72
N VAL A 378 4.36 -14.80 14.68
CA VAL A 378 4.84 -16.01 13.99
C VAL A 378 6.33 -15.91 13.75
N GLN A 379 7.03 -17.05 13.81
CA GLN A 379 8.47 -17.11 13.56
C GLN A 379 8.79 -16.83 12.09
N PRO A 380 9.95 -16.18 11.79
CA PRO A 380 10.46 -16.07 10.43
C PRO A 380 10.68 -17.48 9.86
N THR A 381 10.05 -17.76 8.73
CA THR A 381 9.94 -19.13 8.19
C THR A 381 10.61 -19.22 6.82
N ILE A 382 11.45 -20.25 6.63
CA ILE A 382 12.14 -20.51 5.35
C ILE A 382 11.89 -21.95 4.93
N PHE A 383 11.40 -22.14 3.69
CA PHE A 383 11.25 -23.41 3.01
C PHE A 383 12.25 -23.56 1.87
N ASP A 384 12.88 -24.72 1.74
CA ASP A 384 13.69 -25.15 0.59
C ASP A 384 12.99 -26.25 -0.20
N GLY A 385 13.47 -26.48 -1.43
CA GLY A 385 12.94 -27.49 -2.34
C GLY A 385 11.54 -27.17 -2.85
N VAL A 386 11.17 -25.89 -2.82
CA VAL A 386 9.86 -25.43 -3.28
C VAL A 386 9.81 -25.48 -4.81
N THR A 387 8.67 -25.91 -5.34
CA THR A 387 8.38 -25.88 -6.79
C THR A 387 7.20 -24.98 -7.11
N ASN A 388 7.08 -24.51 -8.35
CA ASN A 388 5.96 -23.68 -8.79
C ASN A 388 4.57 -24.36 -8.71
N GLN A 389 4.51 -25.68 -8.51
CA GLN A 389 3.27 -26.44 -8.32
C GLN A 389 2.75 -26.33 -6.90
N MET A 390 3.63 -26.09 -5.92
CA MET A 390 3.25 -25.97 -4.51
C MET A 390 2.43 -24.72 -4.25
N THR A 391 1.47 -24.81 -3.36
CA THR A 391 0.55 -23.72 -2.99
C THR A 391 1.31 -22.52 -2.44
N ILE A 392 2.36 -22.75 -1.61
CA ILE A 392 3.18 -21.66 -1.05
C ILE A 392 4.01 -20.90 -2.09
N ALA A 393 4.21 -21.44 -3.32
CA ALA A 393 4.85 -20.73 -4.44
C ALA A 393 3.84 -19.98 -5.32
N ARG A 394 2.57 -20.39 -5.34
CA ARG A 394 1.54 -19.83 -6.21
C ARG A 394 0.69 -18.76 -5.55
N GLU A 395 0.36 -18.94 -4.28
CA GLU A 395 -0.57 -18.10 -3.56
C GLU A 395 0.17 -17.11 -2.63
N GLU A 396 -0.42 -15.94 -2.47
CA GLU A 396 0.09 -14.89 -1.59
C GLU A 396 -0.21 -15.25 -0.13
N ILE A 397 0.83 -15.51 0.67
CA ILE A 397 0.71 -15.86 2.10
C ILE A 397 0.45 -14.62 2.94
N PHE A 398 1.12 -13.52 2.58
CA PHE A 398 1.09 -12.24 3.28
C PHE A 398 1.54 -12.37 4.74
N GLY A 399 2.72 -12.96 4.91
CA GLY A 399 3.38 -13.23 6.19
C GLY A 399 4.86 -13.58 6.01
N PRO A 400 5.63 -13.77 7.08
CA PRO A 400 7.08 -13.91 7.03
C PRO A 400 7.50 -15.32 6.60
N VAL A 401 7.15 -15.71 5.37
CA VAL A 401 7.41 -17.04 4.81
C VAL A 401 8.14 -16.90 3.47
N LEU A 402 9.39 -17.36 3.44
CA LEU A 402 10.26 -17.41 2.27
C LEU A 402 10.20 -18.79 1.62
N SER A 403 9.88 -18.84 0.34
CA SER A 403 9.90 -20.04 -0.49
C SER A 403 11.12 -20.02 -1.41
N VAL A 404 12.04 -20.99 -1.24
CA VAL A 404 13.28 -21.09 -2.02
C VAL A 404 13.13 -22.11 -3.13
N LEU A 405 13.36 -21.66 -4.37
CA LEU A 405 13.34 -22.44 -5.60
C LEU A 405 14.72 -22.43 -6.24
N SER A 406 15.06 -23.49 -7.00
CA SER A 406 16.30 -23.55 -7.75
C SER A 406 16.06 -23.30 -9.24
N PHE A 407 17.10 -22.86 -9.95
CA PHE A 407 17.12 -22.77 -11.39
C PHE A 407 18.53 -23.06 -11.94
N THR A 408 18.61 -23.39 -13.23
CA THR A 408 19.87 -23.77 -13.90
C THR A 408 20.45 -22.66 -14.79
N ASP A 409 19.60 -21.88 -15.43
CA ASP A 409 20.02 -20.80 -16.34
C ASP A 409 18.98 -19.67 -16.42
N ALA A 410 19.33 -18.59 -17.13
CA ALA A 410 18.49 -17.41 -17.26
C ALA A 410 17.14 -17.67 -17.97
N ARG A 411 17.05 -18.61 -18.91
CA ARG A 411 15.80 -18.95 -19.61
C ARG A 411 14.87 -19.72 -18.69
N ASP A 412 15.44 -20.64 -17.93
CA ASP A 412 14.71 -21.43 -16.94
C ASP A 412 14.10 -20.53 -15.88
N VAL A 413 14.88 -19.65 -15.26
CA VAL A 413 14.37 -18.78 -14.17
C VAL A 413 13.33 -17.78 -14.67
N VAL A 414 13.49 -17.20 -15.85
CA VAL A 414 12.48 -16.29 -16.45
C VAL A 414 11.17 -17.03 -16.69
N ARG A 415 11.23 -18.26 -17.20
CA ARG A 415 10.05 -19.12 -17.38
C ARG A 415 9.37 -19.40 -16.05
N GLN A 416 10.12 -19.82 -15.03
CA GLN A 416 9.62 -20.13 -13.69
C GLN A 416 9.03 -18.90 -13.00
N ALA A 417 9.73 -17.76 -13.03
CA ALA A 417 9.32 -16.51 -12.41
C ALA A 417 8.01 -15.97 -13.00
N ASN A 418 7.85 -16.09 -14.33
CA ASN A 418 6.65 -15.68 -15.04
C ASN A 418 5.45 -16.64 -14.88
N GLN A 419 5.64 -17.87 -14.39
CA GLN A 419 4.58 -18.82 -14.05
C GLN A 419 3.85 -18.39 -12.76
N SER A 420 3.18 -17.26 -12.82
CA SER A 420 2.36 -16.71 -11.74
C SER A 420 1.24 -15.88 -12.33
N ILE A 421 0.10 -15.81 -11.64
CA ILE A 421 -0.97 -14.87 -11.97
C ILE A 421 -0.61 -13.43 -11.61
N TYR A 422 0.41 -13.26 -10.79
CA TYR A 422 0.90 -11.97 -10.30
C TYR A 422 2.03 -11.41 -11.18
N GLY A 423 2.28 -10.13 -11.03
CA GLY A 423 3.36 -9.43 -11.71
C GLY A 423 3.63 -8.05 -11.10
N LEU A 424 3.88 -7.98 -9.78
CA LEU A 424 4.07 -6.70 -9.10
C LEU A 424 5.53 -6.24 -9.19
N GLN A 425 6.45 -6.99 -8.58
CA GLN A 425 7.86 -6.61 -8.47
C GLN A 425 8.77 -7.82 -8.68
N ALA A 426 10.06 -7.58 -8.98
CA ALA A 426 11.11 -8.59 -9.04
C ALA A 426 12.46 -8.01 -8.64
N GLY A 427 13.35 -8.87 -8.12
CA GLY A 427 14.78 -8.60 -7.94
C GLY A 427 15.64 -9.48 -8.84
N VAL A 428 16.76 -8.96 -9.34
CA VAL A 428 17.73 -9.69 -10.18
C VAL A 428 19.14 -9.35 -9.71
N TRP A 429 19.93 -10.37 -9.34
CA TRP A 429 21.30 -10.21 -8.84
C TRP A 429 22.28 -10.88 -9.77
N THR A 430 23.07 -10.10 -10.49
CA THR A 430 24.11 -10.55 -11.44
C THR A 430 25.11 -9.44 -11.70
N SER A 431 26.36 -9.80 -12.00
CA SER A 431 27.40 -8.86 -12.44
C SER A 431 27.39 -8.64 -13.96
N ASP A 432 26.69 -9.49 -14.72
CA ASP A 432 26.59 -9.39 -16.18
C ASP A 432 25.48 -8.41 -16.58
N LEU A 433 25.87 -7.28 -17.17
CA LEU A 433 24.97 -6.24 -17.62
C LEU A 433 23.94 -6.74 -18.66
N ASN A 434 24.37 -7.58 -19.60
CA ASN A 434 23.49 -8.11 -20.64
C ASN A 434 22.45 -9.06 -20.03
N LYS A 435 22.87 -9.91 -19.09
CA LYS A 435 21.96 -10.78 -18.34
C LYS A 435 20.96 -9.97 -17.52
N ALA A 436 21.42 -8.93 -16.80
CA ALA A 436 20.56 -8.06 -16.02
C ALA A 436 19.47 -7.41 -16.88
N HIS A 437 19.84 -6.78 -18.01
CA HIS A 437 18.89 -6.18 -18.94
C HIS A 437 17.99 -7.20 -19.63
N GLY A 438 18.54 -8.33 -20.08
CA GLY A 438 17.79 -9.37 -20.76
C GLY A 438 16.72 -9.98 -19.87
N VAL A 439 17.06 -10.33 -18.61
CA VAL A 439 16.13 -10.88 -17.62
C VAL A 439 15.09 -9.82 -17.22
N ALA A 440 15.52 -8.59 -16.92
CA ALA A 440 14.59 -7.53 -16.53
C ALA A 440 13.52 -7.28 -17.62
N ARG A 441 13.88 -7.26 -18.89
CA ARG A 441 12.94 -7.10 -20.01
C ARG A 441 12.03 -8.31 -20.23
N ALA A 442 12.48 -9.50 -19.89
CA ALA A 442 11.71 -10.73 -20.04
C ALA A 442 10.73 -11.01 -18.90
N LEU A 443 10.96 -10.42 -17.74
CA LEU A 443 10.04 -10.51 -16.58
C LEU A 443 8.78 -9.68 -16.79
N ARG A 444 7.63 -10.26 -16.52
CA ARG A 444 6.32 -9.60 -16.66
C ARG A 444 5.84 -9.05 -15.33
N VAL A 445 6.52 -8.01 -14.87
CA VAL A 445 6.27 -7.32 -13.61
C VAL A 445 6.33 -5.80 -13.80
N GLY A 446 5.77 -5.06 -12.84
CA GLY A 446 5.74 -3.60 -12.90
C GLY A 446 7.06 -2.94 -12.55
N THR A 447 7.82 -3.52 -11.62
CA THR A 447 9.13 -3.02 -11.18
C THR A 447 10.16 -4.13 -11.16
N VAL A 448 11.37 -3.86 -11.65
CA VAL A 448 12.53 -4.76 -11.54
C VAL A 448 13.68 -4.02 -10.88
N HIS A 449 14.16 -4.54 -9.77
CA HIS A 449 15.37 -4.09 -9.10
C HIS A 449 16.58 -4.91 -9.59
N VAL A 450 17.71 -4.25 -9.82
CA VAL A 450 18.96 -4.93 -10.18
C VAL A 450 20.00 -4.67 -9.11
N ASN A 451 20.55 -5.75 -8.53
CA ASN A 451 21.54 -5.76 -7.45
C ASN A 451 21.10 -4.98 -6.20
N GLN A 452 19.80 -4.96 -5.98
CA GLN A 452 19.10 -4.43 -4.79
C GLN A 452 17.70 -5.02 -4.71
N TYR A 453 16.99 -4.76 -3.62
CA TYR A 453 15.58 -5.04 -3.47
C TYR A 453 14.97 -3.99 -2.54
N ASP A 454 13.70 -3.59 -2.80
CA ASP A 454 12.90 -2.70 -1.97
C ASP A 454 13.36 -1.22 -1.87
N GLU A 455 14.21 -0.78 -2.78
CA GLU A 455 14.42 0.67 -2.95
C GLU A 455 13.15 1.32 -3.46
N ASP A 456 12.73 2.41 -2.84
CA ASP A 456 11.48 3.11 -3.15
C ASP A 456 11.68 4.62 -3.22
N ASP A 457 11.07 5.26 -4.25
CA ASP A 457 11.04 6.71 -4.39
C ASP A 457 9.67 7.14 -4.94
N ILE A 458 9.15 8.26 -4.42
CA ILE A 458 7.85 8.78 -4.82
C ILE A 458 7.77 9.19 -6.29
N SER A 459 8.89 9.53 -6.92
CA SER A 459 8.98 9.92 -8.33
C SER A 459 8.88 8.74 -9.30
N VAL A 460 9.01 7.49 -8.79
CA VAL A 460 8.95 6.27 -9.61
C VAL A 460 7.55 5.66 -9.53
N PRO A 461 6.91 5.27 -10.67
CA PRO A 461 5.59 4.67 -10.66
C PRO A 461 5.62 3.29 -9.99
N PHE A 462 4.58 2.98 -9.21
CA PHE A 462 4.37 1.68 -8.58
C PHE A 462 3.08 1.05 -9.09
N GLY A 463 3.11 -0.26 -9.39
CA GLY A 463 1.94 -1.02 -9.80
C GLY A 463 2.29 -2.26 -10.60
N GLY A 464 1.33 -3.16 -10.71
CA GLY A 464 1.54 -4.49 -11.25
C GLY A 464 1.14 -4.69 -12.70
N PHE A 465 1.61 -5.82 -13.25
CA PHE A 465 1.12 -6.47 -14.45
C PHE A 465 0.16 -7.59 -14.05
N LYS A 466 -0.54 -8.19 -15.00
CA LYS A 466 -1.43 -9.35 -14.81
C LYS A 466 -2.48 -9.06 -13.70
N GLN A 467 -2.62 -9.97 -12.73
CA GLN A 467 -3.60 -9.84 -11.64
C GLN A 467 -3.06 -9.10 -10.42
N SER A 468 -1.90 -8.44 -10.53
CA SER A 468 -1.40 -7.53 -9.49
C SER A 468 -1.97 -6.12 -9.59
N GLY A 469 -2.79 -5.83 -10.59
CA GLY A 469 -3.56 -4.58 -10.61
C GLY A 469 -3.61 -3.86 -11.94
N VAL A 470 -4.31 -2.72 -11.92
CA VAL A 470 -4.55 -1.84 -13.08
C VAL A 470 -4.26 -0.40 -12.68
N GLY A 471 -3.43 0.28 -13.46
CA GLY A 471 -2.97 1.64 -13.18
C GLY A 471 -1.61 1.67 -12.50
N ARG A 472 -1.21 2.88 -12.10
CA ARG A 472 0.04 3.11 -11.35
C ARG A 472 -0.22 4.11 -10.23
N ASP A 473 0.31 3.81 -9.05
CA ASP A 473 0.47 4.77 -7.96
C ASP A 473 1.83 5.45 -8.08
N LYS A 474 2.02 6.50 -7.33
CA LYS A 474 3.23 7.30 -7.27
C LYS A 474 3.57 7.98 -8.62
N SER A 475 4.63 8.76 -8.64
CA SER A 475 5.08 9.58 -9.78
C SER A 475 3.99 10.48 -10.37
N LEU A 476 4.32 11.21 -11.41
CA LEU A 476 3.33 12.04 -12.14
C LEU A 476 2.23 11.20 -12.81
N HIS A 477 2.48 9.91 -13.08
CA HIS A 477 1.50 9.00 -13.67
C HIS A 477 0.26 8.80 -12.80
N ALA A 478 0.34 9.02 -11.48
CA ALA A 478 -0.84 8.89 -10.63
C ALA A 478 -1.90 9.96 -10.91
N PHE A 479 -1.54 11.12 -11.46
CA PHE A 479 -2.51 12.15 -11.86
C PHE A 479 -3.47 11.67 -12.94
N ASP A 480 -3.04 10.76 -13.84
CA ASP A 480 -3.89 10.21 -14.90
C ASP A 480 -5.10 9.43 -14.36
N LYS A 481 -5.02 8.97 -13.10
CA LYS A 481 -6.15 8.28 -12.44
C LYS A 481 -7.23 9.24 -11.97
N TYR A 482 -6.88 10.47 -11.66
CA TYR A 482 -7.69 11.45 -10.96
C TYR A 482 -8.02 12.68 -11.80
N THR A 483 -7.71 12.62 -13.09
CA THR A 483 -8.02 13.67 -14.06
C THR A 483 -8.69 13.12 -15.30
N GLU A 484 -9.55 13.96 -15.92
CA GLU A 484 -10.12 13.74 -17.24
C GLU A 484 -9.45 14.68 -18.24
N VAL A 485 -9.21 14.16 -19.44
CA VAL A 485 -8.70 14.96 -20.56
C VAL A 485 -9.87 15.52 -21.36
N LYS A 486 -9.95 16.86 -21.47
CA LYS A 486 -10.98 17.56 -22.23
C LYS A 486 -10.37 18.33 -23.39
N THR A 487 -10.96 18.23 -24.57
CA THR A 487 -10.55 19.04 -25.74
C THR A 487 -11.52 20.18 -25.98
N THR A 488 -11.00 21.43 -26.08
CA THR A 488 -11.77 22.61 -26.44
C THR A 488 -11.27 23.14 -27.78
N TRP A 489 -12.14 23.15 -28.77
CA TRP A 489 -11.85 23.69 -30.09
C TRP A 489 -12.31 25.16 -30.20
N LEU A 490 -11.40 26.05 -30.65
CA LEU A 490 -11.68 27.41 -30.97
C LEU A 490 -11.49 27.60 -32.46
N ARG A 491 -12.48 28.20 -33.13
CA ARG A 491 -12.36 28.62 -34.51
C ARG A 491 -11.72 30.00 -34.58
N ILE A 492 -10.82 30.20 -35.53
CA ILE A 492 -10.16 31.47 -35.81
C ILE A 492 -10.57 31.90 -37.24
N ASP A 493 -11.45 32.88 -37.37
CA ASP A 493 -12.02 33.26 -38.67
C ASP A 493 -11.19 34.30 -39.42
N SER A 494 -10.25 34.97 -38.76
CA SER A 494 -9.41 35.98 -39.40
C SER A 494 -7.96 35.86 -38.91
N PRO A 495 -7.15 35.06 -39.57
CA PRO A 495 -5.69 35.18 -39.39
C PRO A 495 -5.27 36.52 -40.00
N VAL A 496 -4.63 37.35 -39.17
CA VAL A 496 -4.02 38.61 -39.65
C VAL A 496 -2.87 38.30 -40.60
#